data_a102c77560cac52ed180dc43eafdd45e
#
_entry.id   a102c77560cac52ed180dc43eafdd45e
#
_cell.length_a   1.000
_cell.length_b   1.000
_cell.length_c   1.000
_cell.angle_alpha   90.00
_cell.angle_beta   90.00
_cell.angle_gamma   90.00
#
_symmetry.space_group_name_H-M   'P 1'
#
loop_
_entity.id
_entity.type
_entity.pdbx_description
1 polymer ?
#
loop_
_entity_poly.entity_id
_entity_poly.type
_entity_poly.pdbx_seq_one_letter_code
_entity_poly.pdbx_strand_id
1 'polypeptide(L)'
;MGAEIIGREDDAGLAELGGPAYLARLAGAAISAFAARDYAQMIYDLAVRRELIALGRDISAKAAKVDVASEPKEQIVEAEQRLYKLGEQGVAERGFQSFLKAV
;
A
#
# COMPACT_ATOMS: atom_id res chain seq x y z
N MET A 1 -23.11 -34.04 20.85
CA MET A 1 -23.59 -32.86 21.54
C MET A 1 -22.53 -32.06 22.28
N GLY A 2 -21.29 -32.49 22.27
CA GLY A 2 -20.19 -31.72 22.83
C GLY A 2 -20.06 -30.33 22.21
N ALA A 3 -20.39 -30.18 20.95
CA ALA A 3 -20.37 -28.89 20.26
C ALA A 3 -21.41 -27.90 20.84
N GLU A 4 -22.55 -28.38 21.29
CA GLU A 4 -23.57 -27.55 21.91
C GLU A 4 -23.13 -27.04 23.29
N ILE A 5 -22.44 -27.90 24.04
CA ILE A 5 -21.95 -27.53 25.38
C ILE A 5 -20.82 -26.51 25.27
N ILE A 6 -19.93 -26.69 24.32
CA ILE A 6 -18.83 -25.75 24.04
C ILE A 6 -19.39 -24.41 23.56
N GLY A 7 -20.41 -24.45 22.72
CA GLY A 7 -21.05 -23.24 22.22
C GLY A 7 -21.80 -22.44 23.27
N ARG A 8 -22.27 -23.07 24.37
CA ARG A 8 -23.11 -22.40 25.37
C ARG A 8 -22.40 -21.35 26.17
N GLU A 9 -21.15 -21.57 26.54
CA GLU A 9 -20.38 -20.59 27.29
C GLU A 9 -20.04 -19.40 26.42
N ASP A 10 -19.70 -19.66 25.17
CA ASP A 10 -19.47 -18.61 24.17
C ASP A 10 -20.78 -17.98 23.70
N ASP A 11 -21.85 -18.77 23.63
CA ASP A 11 -23.16 -18.31 23.18
C ASP A 11 -23.77 -17.23 24.09
N ALA A 12 -23.48 -17.26 25.41
CA ALA A 12 -23.98 -16.25 26.32
C ALA A 12 -23.44 -14.85 25.97
N GLY A 13 -22.16 -14.74 25.64
CA GLY A 13 -21.55 -13.52 25.17
C GLY A 13 -21.88 -13.21 23.71
N LEU A 14 -21.88 -14.22 22.86
CA LEU A 14 -22.16 -14.08 21.44
C LEU A 14 -23.62 -13.76 21.15
N ALA A 15 -24.55 -14.26 21.97
CA ALA A 15 -25.98 -13.96 21.80
C ALA A 15 -26.26 -12.47 21.98
N GLU A 16 -25.56 -11.81 22.88
CA GLU A 16 -25.67 -10.36 23.09
C GLU A 16 -25.17 -9.58 21.86
N LEU A 17 -24.21 -10.14 21.14
CA LEU A 17 -23.58 -9.53 19.97
C LEU A 17 -24.17 -10.01 18.64
N GLY A 18 -25.13 -10.92 18.66
CA GLY A 18 -25.75 -11.48 17.45
C GLY A 18 -25.31 -12.88 17.08
N GLY A 19 -24.58 -13.61 17.97
CA GLY A 19 -24.21 -15.02 17.82
C GLY A 19 -23.32 -15.32 16.62
N PRO A 20 -23.54 -16.47 15.94
CA PRO A 20 -22.73 -16.85 14.78
C PRO A 20 -22.75 -15.84 13.64
N ALA A 21 -23.86 -15.10 13.47
CA ALA A 21 -23.95 -14.03 12.49
C ALA A 21 -22.98 -12.90 12.77
N TYR A 22 -22.75 -12.58 14.04
CA TYR A 22 -21.74 -11.59 14.44
C TYR A 22 -20.34 -12.05 14.05
N LEU A 23 -19.99 -13.30 14.35
CA LEU A 23 -18.69 -13.86 14.00
C LEU A 23 -18.47 -13.87 12.49
N ALA A 24 -19.49 -14.22 11.72
CA ALA A 24 -19.40 -14.21 10.26
C ALA A 24 -19.17 -12.81 9.72
N ARG A 25 -19.89 -11.81 10.29
CA ARG A 25 -19.68 -10.41 9.89
C ARG A 25 -18.31 -9.90 10.27
N LEU A 26 -17.81 -10.27 11.45
CA LEU A 26 -16.47 -9.90 11.91
C LEU A 26 -15.40 -10.50 11.01
N ALA A 27 -15.52 -11.78 10.66
CA ALA A 27 -14.60 -12.45 9.75
C ALA A 27 -14.66 -11.82 8.37
N GLY A 28 -15.85 -11.53 7.85
CA GLY A 28 -16.03 -10.86 6.57
C GLY A 28 -15.44 -9.46 6.55
N ALA A 29 -15.60 -8.71 7.63
CA ALA A 29 -15.00 -7.37 7.76
C ALA A 29 -13.47 -7.44 7.77
N ALA A 30 -12.90 -8.44 8.45
CA ALA A 30 -11.46 -8.63 8.48
C ALA A 30 -10.90 -8.99 7.11
N ILE A 31 -11.57 -9.86 6.37
CA ILE A 31 -11.20 -10.24 5.00
C ILE A 31 -11.30 -9.02 4.07
N SER A 32 -12.36 -8.22 4.19
CA SER A 32 -12.55 -7.02 3.39
C SER A 32 -11.46 -5.98 3.68
N ALA A 33 -11.10 -5.79 4.93
CA ALA A 33 -10.03 -4.88 5.31
C ALA A 33 -8.68 -5.33 4.76
N PHE A 34 -8.39 -6.62 4.82
CA PHE A 34 -7.16 -7.19 4.25
C PHE A 34 -7.12 -6.99 2.73
N ALA A 35 -8.22 -7.29 2.06
CA ALA A 35 -8.33 -7.12 0.60
C ALA A 35 -8.18 -5.65 0.20
N ALA A 36 -8.74 -4.73 0.97
CA ALA A 36 -8.61 -3.30 0.71
C ALA A 36 -7.16 -2.83 0.82
N ARG A 37 -6.43 -3.32 1.82
CA ARG A 37 -5.00 -3.00 1.98
C ARG A 37 -4.17 -3.53 0.83
N ASP A 38 -4.42 -4.76 0.43
CA ASP A 38 -3.73 -5.40 -0.68
C ASP A 38 -4.00 -4.66 -1.99
N TYR A 39 -5.24 -4.27 -2.20
CA TYR A 39 -5.64 -3.49 -3.36
C TYR A 39 -4.97 -2.11 -3.37
N ALA A 40 -4.94 -1.44 -2.20
CA ALA A 40 -4.29 -0.14 -2.06
C ALA A 40 -2.79 -0.23 -2.34
N GLN A 41 -2.13 -1.29 -1.87
CA GLN A 41 -0.71 -1.53 -2.15
C GLN A 41 -0.47 -1.72 -3.64
N MET A 42 -1.34 -2.46 -4.31
CA MET A 42 -1.23 -2.68 -5.75
C MET A 42 -1.40 -1.38 -6.54
N ILE A 43 -2.37 -0.54 -6.16
CA ILE A 43 -2.57 0.77 -6.78
C ILE A 43 -1.34 1.66 -6.57
N TYR A 44 -0.80 1.65 -5.37
CA TYR A 44 0.40 2.42 -5.04
C TYR A 44 1.60 1.95 -5.89
N ASP A 45 1.82 0.64 -5.99
CA ASP A 45 2.90 0.09 -6.80
C ASP A 45 2.76 0.48 -8.27
N LEU A 46 1.55 0.46 -8.80
CA LEU A 46 1.29 0.89 -10.17
C LEU A 46 1.56 2.38 -10.37
N ALA A 47 1.19 3.19 -9.38
CA ALA A 47 1.45 4.63 -9.43
C ALA A 47 2.96 4.92 -9.43
N VAL A 48 3.73 4.24 -8.59
CA VAL A 48 5.19 4.37 -8.55
C VAL A 48 5.80 3.93 -9.88
N ARG A 49 5.33 2.83 -10.46
CA ARG A 49 5.81 2.37 -11.77
C ARG A 49 5.54 3.40 -12.87
N ARG A 50 4.38 4.04 -12.85
CA ARG A 50 4.07 5.12 -13.80
C ARG A 50 5.03 6.29 -13.65
N GLU A 51 5.34 6.67 -12.40
CA GLU A 51 6.30 7.73 -12.13
C GLU A 51 7.70 7.37 -12.60
N LEU A 52 8.12 6.11 -12.42
CA LEU A 52 9.41 5.62 -12.93
C LEU A 52 9.46 5.67 -14.45
N ILE A 53 8.39 5.30 -15.13
CA ILE A 53 8.30 5.35 -16.59
C ILE A 53 8.39 6.80 -17.06
N ALA A 54 7.64 7.71 -16.43
CA ALA A 54 7.65 9.12 -16.77
C ALA A 54 9.05 9.73 -16.58
N LEU A 55 9.68 9.39 -15.48
CA LEU A 55 11.05 9.82 -15.17
C LEU A 55 12.04 9.30 -16.20
N GLY A 56 11.95 8.02 -16.54
CA GLY A 56 12.82 7.41 -17.56
C GLY A 56 12.66 8.05 -18.92
N ARG A 57 11.44 8.33 -19.33
CA ARG A 57 11.15 9.04 -20.59
C ARG A 57 11.72 10.44 -20.59
N ASP A 58 11.58 11.15 -19.49
CA ASP A 58 12.09 12.52 -19.36
C ASP A 58 13.62 12.55 -19.39
N ILE A 59 14.27 11.64 -18.68
CA ILE A 59 15.72 11.48 -18.70
C ILE A 59 16.20 11.20 -20.12
N SER A 60 15.55 10.26 -20.79
CA SER A 60 15.88 9.88 -22.16
C SER A 60 15.70 11.05 -23.13
N ALA A 61 14.60 11.78 -23.02
CA ALA A 61 14.31 12.93 -23.87
C ALA A 61 15.32 14.06 -23.69
N LYS A 62 15.67 14.37 -22.44
CA LYS A 62 16.65 15.40 -22.11
C LYS A 62 18.05 15.02 -22.57
N ALA A 63 18.43 13.76 -22.38
CA ALA A 63 19.74 13.26 -22.81
C ALA A 63 19.88 13.26 -24.34
N ALA A 64 18.79 13.03 -25.06
CA ALA A 64 18.79 13.03 -26.52
C ALA A 64 18.93 14.43 -27.11
N LYS A 65 18.55 15.48 -26.36
CA LYS A 65 18.74 16.86 -26.80
C LYS A 65 20.18 17.27 -26.58
N VAL A 66 20.85 17.60 -27.67
CA VAL A 66 22.19 18.20 -27.61
C VAL A 66 22.01 19.69 -27.35
N ASP A 67 21.92 20.06 -26.09
CA ASP A 67 21.73 21.45 -25.67
C ASP A 67 23.00 21.89 -24.92
N VAL A 68 23.61 22.96 -25.41
CA VAL A 68 24.82 23.52 -24.83
C VAL A 68 24.58 24.05 -23.40
N ALA A 69 23.31 24.43 -23.09
CA ALA A 69 22.94 24.98 -21.80
C ALA A 69 22.74 23.91 -20.72
N SER A 70 22.63 22.65 -21.09
CA SER A 70 22.33 21.54 -20.15
C SER A 70 23.47 20.52 -20.17
N GLU A 71 24.33 20.58 -19.16
CA GLU A 71 25.44 19.65 -19.03
C GLU A 71 24.95 18.28 -18.55
N PRO A 72 25.60 17.19 -19.00
CA PRO A 72 25.23 15.83 -18.53
C PRO A 72 25.27 15.69 -17.01
N LYS A 73 26.19 16.34 -16.32
CA LYS A 73 26.26 16.31 -14.86
C LYS A 73 25.01 16.86 -14.20
N GLU A 74 24.46 17.95 -14.72
CA GLU A 74 23.24 18.56 -14.21
C GLU A 74 22.04 17.63 -14.41
N GLN A 75 21.99 16.95 -15.55
CA GLN A 75 20.94 15.98 -15.86
C GLN A 75 20.99 14.78 -14.89
N ILE A 76 22.21 14.32 -14.55
CA ILE A 76 22.39 13.24 -13.59
C ILE A 76 21.92 13.66 -12.20
N VAL A 77 22.30 14.84 -11.75
CA VAL A 77 21.91 15.37 -10.43
C VAL A 77 20.38 15.49 -10.35
N GLU A 78 19.75 16.02 -11.37
CA GLU A 78 18.30 16.14 -11.42
C GLU A 78 17.61 14.79 -11.35
N ALA A 79 18.11 13.81 -12.11
CA ALA A 79 17.58 12.45 -12.11
C ALA A 79 17.74 11.79 -10.71
N GLU A 80 18.89 11.96 -10.08
CA GLU A 80 19.14 11.45 -8.73
C GLU A 80 18.18 12.06 -7.71
N GLN A 81 17.94 13.36 -7.78
CA GLN A 81 17.01 14.04 -6.88
C GLN A 81 15.59 13.55 -7.07
N ARG A 82 15.15 13.34 -8.30
CA ARG A 82 13.82 12.85 -8.59
C ARG A 82 13.63 11.41 -8.13
N LEU A 83 14.64 10.56 -8.34
CA LEU A 83 14.62 9.18 -7.84
C LEU A 83 14.60 9.13 -6.31
N TYR A 84 15.38 9.99 -5.68
CA TYR A 84 15.41 10.09 -4.22
C TYR A 84 14.04 10.46 -3.66
N LYS A 85 13.39 11.46 -4.21
CA LYS A 85 12.05 11.88 -3.79
C LYS A 85 11.03 10.75 -3.93
N LEU A 86 11.11 10.03 -5.04
CA LEU A 86 10.21 8.89 -5.29
C LEU A 86 10.44 7.78 -4.27
N GLY A 87 11.69 7.50 -3.94
CA GLY A 87 12.07 6.54 -2.91
C GLY A 87 11.60 6.94 -1.52
N GLU A 88 11.70 8.22 -1.17
CA GLU A 88 11.21 8.74 0.11
C GLU A 88 9.69 8.59 0.25
N GLN A 89 8.95 8.86 -0.81
CA GLN A 89 7.50 8.65 -0.83
C GLN A 89 7.18 7.18 -0.54
N GLY A 90 7.93 6.25 -1.13
CA GLY A 90 7.77 4.83 -0.88
C GLY A 90 8.03 4.44 0.57
N VAL A 91 9.06 5.00 1.19
CA VAL A 91 9.38 4.76 2.60
C VAL A 91 8.30 5.34 3.51
N ALA A 92 7.85 6.56 3.24
CA ALA A 92 6.78 7.21 4.02
C ALA A 92 5.48 6.41 3.96
N GLU A 93 5.11 5.93 2.78
CA GLU A 93 3.91 5.12 2.59
C GLU A 93 4.01 3.79 3.33
N ARG A 94 5.15 3.13 3.26
CA ARG A 94 5.38 1.88 4.01
C ARG A 94 5.35 2.11 5.52
N GLY A 95 5.91 3.22 6.00
CA GLY A 95 5.86 3.58 7.40
C GLY A 95 4.43 3.81 7.89
N PHE A 96 3.62 4.49 7.09
CA PHE A 96 2.21 4.71 7.39
C PHE A 96 1.43 3.41 7.43
N GLN A 97 1.64 2.51 6.48
CA GLN A 97 1.02 1.19 6.47
C GLN A 97 1.42 0.35 7.67
N SER A 98 2.69 0.39 8.07
CA SER A 98 3.17 -0.30 9.27
C SER A 98 2.52 0.26 10.53
N PHE A 99 2.36 1.56 10.61
CA PHE A 99 1.65 2.22 11.71
C PHE A 99 0.20 1.75 11.79
N LEU A 100 -0.49 1.70 10.66
CA LEU A 100 -1.88 1.23 10.62
C LEU A 100 -2.02 -0.22 11.04
N LYS A 101 -1.05 -1.07 10.72
CA LYS A 101 -1.04 -2.48 11.14
C LYS A 101 -0.84 -2.63 12.65
N ALA A 102 -0.07 -1.74 13.25
CA ALA A 102 0.21 -1.77 14.68
C ALA A 102 -0.99 -1.32 15.53
N VAL A 103 -1.88 -0.55 14.94
CA VAL A 103 -3.09 -0.07 15.58
C VAL A 103 -4.25 -1.01 15.38
#